data_aa282f610c56e67a1d998876c4929ac3
#
_entry.id   aa282f610c56e67a1d998876c4929ac3
#
_cell.length_a   1.000
_cell.length_b   1.000
_cell.length_c   1.000
_cell.angle_alpha   90.00
_cell.angle_beta   90.00
_cell.angle_gamma   90.00
#
_symmetry.space_group_name_H-M   'P 1'
#
loop_
_entity.id
_entity.type
_entity.pdbx_description
1 polymer ?
#
loop_
_entity_poly.entity_id
_entity_poly.type
_entity_poly.pdbx_seq_one_letter_code
_entity_poly.pdbx_strand_id
1 'polypeptide(L)'
;MKPSHVGLESEAQMVRGWKATQHGTNGKKSRNGSNHYPPPITYLHLHECESFSIGIFCMPPSSIIPLHDHPGMTVLSKLLYGSFHVKSYDWIDLPEGFDTSRGRPARLVRDGEMSAPCATTTLYPTTGGNIHCFKALTCCALFDVLSPPYSSADGRHCTYYRKSPRKDIPGFIREAGIKASEFAWLEEHQPPDSFVVQRGLYKGRPISI
;
A
#
# COMPACT_ATOMS: atom_id res chain seq x y z
N MET A 1 16.84 8.05 -1.43
CA MET A 1 16.13 9.21 -0.85
C MET A 1 16.13 9.08 0.67
N LYS A 2 16.21 10.20 1.41
CA LYS A 2 16.18 10.26 2.88
C LYS A 2 15.02 11.16 3.32
N PRO A 3 14.46 10.98 4.55
CA PRO A 3 13.41 11.86 5.08
C PRO A 3 13.74 13.35 5.02
N SER A 4 15.01 13.71 5.28
CA SER A 4 15.49 15.10 5.20
C SER A 4 15.39 15.74 3.82
N HIS A 5 15.42 14.94 2.74
CA HIS A 5 15.29 15.47 1.37
C HIS A 5 13.85 15.93 1.07
N VAL A 6 12.88 15.48 1.84
CA VAL A 6 11.45 15.77 1.66
C VAL A 6 10.82 16.42 2.89
N GLY A 7 11.64 17.02 3.77
CA GLY A 7 11.16 17.79 4.92
C GLY A 7 10.50 16.95 6.03
N LEU A 8 10.81 15.66 6.14
CA LEU A 8 10.23 14.71 7.13
C LEU A 8 11.28 14.21 8.14
N GLU A 9 12.37 14.94 8.33
CA GLU A 9 13.44 14.50 9.26
C GLU A 9 12.95 14.48 10.71
N SER A 10 12.17 15.48 11.14
CA SER A 10 11.65 15.57 12.51
C SER A 10 10.75 14.39 12.83
N GLU A 11 9.86 14.03 11.92
CA GLU A 11 8.95 12.88 12.03
C GLU A 11 9.73 11.56 12.09
N ALA A 12 10.74 11.42 11.24
CA ALA A 12 11.60 10.25 11.23
C ALA A 12 12.41 10.10 12.54
N GLN A 13 12.88 11.20 13.12
CA GLN A 13 13.59 11.20 14.40
C GLN A 13 12.67 10.81 15.56
N MET A 14 11.44 11.32 15.61
CA MET A 14 10.46 10.93 16.62
C MET A 14 10.19 9.42 16.60
N VAL A 15 10.06 8.80 15.42
CA VAL A 15 9.85 7.36 15.30
C VAL A 15 11.07 6.55 15.75
N ARG A 16 12.28 7.05 15.50
CA ARG A 16 13.53 6.42 15.98
C ARG A 16 13.64 6.50 17.51
N GLY A 17 13.31 7.65 18.10
CA GLY A 17 13.29 7.85 19.55
C GLY A 17 12.26 6.94 20.25
N TRP A 18 11.09 6.76 19.67
CA TRP A 18 10.06 5.86 20.21
C TRP A 18 10.52 4.39 20.27
N LYS A 19 11.23 3.88 19.27
CA LYS A 19 11.80 2.52 19.29
C LYS A 19 12.81 2.33 20.44
N ALA A 20 13.57 3.37 20.77
CA ALA A 20 14.55 3.33 21.86
C ALA A 20 13.90 3.27 23.26
N THR A 21 12.72 3.87 23.44
CA THR A 21 12.02 3.91 24.73
C THR A 21 11.16 2.67 25.00
N GLN A 22 10.74 1.92 23.99
CA GLN A 22 9.93 0.70 24.18
C GLN A 22 10.71 -0.50 24.74
N HIS A 23 12.05 -0.46 24.78
CA HIS A 23 12.88 -1.51 25.39
C HIS A 23 13.08 -1.32 26.91
N GLY A 24 12.42 -0.36 27.55
CA GLY A 24 12.74 0.04 28.91
C GLY A 24 11.59 0.41 29.85
N THR A 25 10.33 0.05 29.66
CA THR A 25 9.32 0.24 30.73
C THR A 25 8.08 -0.65 30.55
N ASN A 26 7.74 -1.42 31.62
CA ASN A 26 6.44 -2.05 31.84
C ASN A 26 5.37 -0.96 32.05
N GLY A 27 4.77 -0.48 30.97
CA GLY A 27 3.67 0.52 31.01
C GLY A 27 2.32 -0.16 31.19
N LYS A 28 1.61 0.19 32.27
CA LYS A 28 0.22 -0.20 32.57
C LYS A 28 -0.71 0.15 31.40
N LYS A 29 -1.42 -0.85 30.86
CA LYS A 29 -2.49 -0.66 29.88
C LYS A 29 -3.63 0.17 30.50
N SER A 30 -3.81 1.39 30.03
CA SER A 30 -5.03 2.17 30.31
C SER A 30 -6.18 1.57 29.50
N ARG A 31 -7.18 1.05 30.21
CA ARG A 31 -8.46 0.60 29.65
C ARG A 31 -9.40 1.83 29.62
N ASN A 32 -9.41 2.59 28.54
CA ASN A 32 -10.53 3.46 28.20
C ASN A 32 -11.02 3.04 26.81
N GLY A 33 -12.19 2.40 26.80
CA GLY A 33 -12.92 1.99 25.60
C GLY A 33 -13.60 3.20 24.94
N SER A 34 -12.85 3.99 24.19
CA SER A 34 -13.40 4.86 23.17
C SER A 34 -13.13 4.17 21.82
N ASN A 35 -14.14 4.12 20.94
CA ASN A 35 -13.98 3.71 19.54
C ASN A 35 -13.03 4.70 18.85
N HIS A 36 -11.72 4.53 19.07
CA HIS A 36 -10.71 5.32 18.40
C HIS A 36 -10.47 4.72 17.02
N TYR A 37 -11.10 5.32 16.02
CA TYR A 37 -10.60 5.17 14.64
C TYR A 37 -9.14 5.63 14.61
N PRO A 38 -8.25 4.91 13.90
CA PRO A 38 -6.88 5.38 13.73
C PRO A 38 -6.92 6.78 13.09
N PRO A 39 -5.99 7.68 13.45
CA PRO A 39 -5.91 8.98 12.80
C PRO A 39 -5.85 8.82 11.28
N PRO A 40 -6.41 9.76 10.50
CA PRO A 40 -6.42 9.67 9.04
C PRO A 40 -5.00 9.63 8.47
N ILE A 41 -4.84 8.94 7.36
CA ILE A 41 -3.60 8.93 6.58
C ILE A 41 -3.46 10.34 5.98
N THR A 42 -2.27 10.92 6.08
CA THR A 42 -2.00 12.22 5.45
C THR A 42 -1.25 12.02 4.14
N TYR A 43 -1.81 12.52 3.05
CA TYR A 43 -1.18 12.51 1.73
C TYR A 43 -0.55 13.88 1.45
N LEU A 44 0.75 13.86 1.17
CA LEU A 44 1.50 15.04 0.72
C LEU A 44 1.69 14.93 -0.78
N HIS A 45 1.03 15.81 -1.52
CA HIS A 45 1.21 15.93 -2.96
C HIS A 45 2.44 16.79 -3.25
N LEU A 46 3.39 16.25 -4.00
CA LEU A 46 4.65 16.91 -4.30
C LEU A 46 4.69 17.45 -5.72
N HIS A 47 4.31 16.64 -6.69
CA HIS A 47 4.32 16.99 -8.11
C HIS A 47 3.37 16.11 -8.92
N GLU A 48 2.84 16.65 -10.00
CA GLU A 48 2.07 15.90 -11.00
C GLU A 48 2.20 16.54 -12.38
N CYS A 49 2.41 15.69 -13.38
CA CYS A 49 2.36 16.03 -14.80
C CYS A 49 1.75 14.85 -15.57
N GLU A 50 1.63 14.95 -16.87
CA GLU A 50 1.05 13.88 -17.70
C GLU A 50 1.81 12.54 -17.60
N SER A 51 3.13 12.60 -17.38
CA SER A 51 3.99 11.42 -17.36
C SER A 51 4.09 10.74 -16.00
N PHE A 52 3.97 11.48 -14.90
CA PHE A 52 4.07 10.93 -13.55
C PHE A 52 3.51 11.86 -12.47
N SER A 53 3.19 11.26 -11.33
CA SER A 53 2.91 11.99 -10.10
C SER A 53 3.83 11.52 -8.96
N ILE A 54 4.08 12.43 -8.00
CA ILE A 54 4.90 12.16 -6.82
C ILE A 54 4.11 12.54 -5.58
N GLY A 55 4.03 11.60 -4.63
CA GLY A 55 3.35 11.81 -3.37
C GLY A 55 3.98 11.07 -2.20
N ILE A 56 3.58 11.43 -0.99
CA ILE A 56 3.99 10.75 0.24
C ILE A 56 2.75 10.45 1.06
N PHE A 57 2.58 9.18 1.44
CA PHE A 57 1.60 8.74 2.41
C PHE A 57 2.23 8.68 3.81
N CYS A 58 1.83 9.58 4.69
CA CYS A 58 2.20 9.56 6.11
C CYS A 58 1.14 8.76 6.86
N MET A 59 1.52 7.58 7.34
CA MET A 59 0.62 6.59 7.92
C MET A 59 0.82 6.51 9.44
N PRO A 60 -0.18 6.85 10.25
CA PRO A 60 -0.18 6.56 11.68
C PRO A 60 -0.15 5.04 11.96
N PRO A 61 0.28 4.60 13.17
CA PRO A 61 0.25 3.19 13.54
C PRO A 61 -1.16 2.61 13.39
N SER A 62 -1.26 1.37 12.91
CA SER A 62 -2.50 0.63 12.68
C SER A 62 -3.38 1.15 11.53
N SER A 63 -3.02 2.26 10.87
CA SER A 63 -3.72 2.71 9.67
C SER A 63 -3.49 1.72 8.52
N ILE A 64 -4.47 1.62 7.62
CA ILE A 64 -4.45 0.67 6.51
C ILE A 64 -4.77 1.44 5.23
N ILE A 65 -3.93 1.26 4.20
CA ILE A 65 -4.32 1.52 2.82
C ILE A 65 -4.91 0.21 2.30
N PRO A 66 -6.21 0.16 1.98
CA PRO A 66 -6.89 -1.06 1.53
C PRO A 66 -6.26 -1.64 0.26
N LEU A 67 -6.59 -2.89 -0.04
CA LEU A 67 -6.12 -3.55 -1.26
C LEU A 67 -6.64 -2.81 -2.48
N HIS A 68 -5.73 -2.33 -3.32
CA HIS A 68 -6.02 -1.51 -4.51
C HIS A 68 -5.00 -1.79 -5.61
N ASP A 69 -5.32 -1.40 -6.84
CA ASP A 69 -4.48 -1.62 -8.01
C ASP A 69 -3.93 -0.32 -8.63
N HIS A 70 -2.99 -0.53 -9.55
CA HIS A 70 -2.35 0.51 -10.36
C HIS A 70 -2.43 0.12 -11.85
N PRO A 71 -3.63 0.26 -12.48
CA PRO A 71 -3.87 -0.23 -13.84
C PRO A 71 -3.00 0.51 -14.86
N GLY A 72 -2.21 -0.24 -15.64
CA GLY A 72 -1.33 0.32 -16.67
C GLY A 72 -0.18 1.18 -16.14
N MET A 73 0.12 1.10 -14.85
CA MET A 73 1.06 1.99 -14.18
C MET A 73 2.32 1.25 -13.71
N THR A 74 3.45 1.94 -13.79
CA THR A 74 4.67 1.59 -13.06
C THR A 74 4.76 2.46 -11.81
N VAL A 75 4.99 1.84 -10.65
CA VAL A 75 5.10 2.58 -9.39
C VAL A 75 6.43 2.26 -8.72
N LEU A 76 7.15 3.32 -8.35
CA LEU A 76 8.36 3.21 -7.54
C LEU A 76 8.02 3.67 -6.12
N SER A 77 8.18 2.78 -5.16
CA SER A 77 7.85 3.02 -3.75
C SER A 77 9.08 2.97 -2.87
N LYS A 78 9.21 3.97 -1.98
CA LYS A 78 10.30 4.05 -1.01
C LYS A 78 9.76 4.31 0.39
N LEU A 79 9.96 3.36 1.30
CA LEU A 79 9.69 3.60 2.71
C LEU A 79 10.78 4.51 3.28
N LEU A 80 10.41 5.72 3.68
CA LEU A 80 11.33 6.75 4.16
C LEU A 80 11.72 6.52 5.62
N TYR A 81 10.75 6.15 6.45
CA TYR A 81 10.93 5.79 7.86
C TYR A 81 9.80 4.88 8.34
N GLY A 82 9.99 4.26 9.51
CA GLY A 82 8.99 3.39 10.13
C GLY A 82 8.94 1.99 9.54
N SER A 83 7.83 1.31 9.75
CA SER A 83 7.56 -0.05 9.28
C SER A 83 6.09 -0.28 9.00
N PHE A 84 5.81 -1.13 8.03
CA PHE A 84 4.47 -1.60 7.69
C PHE A 84 4.51 -3.08 7.27
N HIS A 85 3.37 -3.73 7.35
CA HIS A 85 3.13 -5.00 6.70
C HIS A 85 2.55 -4.74 5.31
N VAL A 86 3.13 -5.35 4.27
CA VAL A 86 2.65 -5.29 2.89
C VAL A 86 2.13 -6.65 2.47
N LYS A 87 1.00 -6.64 1.77
CA LYS A 87 0.49 -7.81 1.07
C LYS A 87 0.16 -7.41 -0.35
N SER A 88 0.72 -8.16 -1.32
CA SER A 88 0.58 -7.82 -2.73
C SER A 88 0.33 -9.04 -3.61
N TYR A 89 -0.34 -8.79 -4.73
CA TYR A 89 -0.77 -9.79 -5.69
C TYR A 89 -0.58 -9.27 -7.12
N ASP A 90 -0.48 -10.21 -8.06
CA ASP A 90 -0.60 -9.97 -9.49
C ASP A 90 -1.73 -10.82 -10.06
N TRP A 91 -2.43 -10.33 -11.07
CA TRP A 91 -3.48 -11.09 -11.72
C TRP A 91 -2.90 -12.36 -12.37
N ILE A 92 -3.63 -13.46 -12.25
CA ILE A 92 -3.34 -14.68 -13.00
C ILE A 92 -4.03 -14.55 -14.37
N ASP A 93 -3.32 -14.95 -15.44
CA ASP A 93 -3.89 -15.03 -16.78
C ASP A 93 -5.01 -16.05 -16.80
N LEU A 94 -6.12 -15.67 -17.41
CA LEU A 94 -7.34 -16.46 -17.43
C LEU A 94 -7.52 -17.12 -18.80
N PRO A 95 -8.05 -18.35 -18.84
CA PRO A 95 -8.53 -18.94 -20.09
C PRO A 95 -9.62 -18.08 -20.71
N GLU A 96 -9.72 -18.11 -22.03
CA GLU A 96 -10.77 -17.40 -22.76
C GLU A 96 -12.18 -17.81 -22.26
N GLY A 97 -13.04 -16.81 -22.06
CA GLY A 97 -14.40 -17.02 -21.57
C GLY A 97 -14.52 -17.36 -20.08
N PHE A 98 -13.45 -17.22 -19.30
CA PHE A 98 -13.52 -17.47 -17.86
C PHE A 98 -14.41 -16.44 -17.14
N ASP A 99 -15.39 -16.93 -16.36
CA ASP A 99 -16.32 -16.08 -15.60
C ASP A 99 -15.63 -15.45 -14.38
N THR A 100 -15.49 -14.13 -14.39
CA THR A 100 -14.93 -13.32 -13.29
C THR A 100 -15.99 -12.66 -12.41
N SER A 101 -17.27 -12.89 -12.65
CA SER A 101 -18.38 -12.24 -11.90
C SER A 101 -18.32 -12.48 -10.38
N ARG A 102 -17.70 -13.59 -9.96
CA ARG A 102 -17.50 -13.98 -8.55
C ARG A 102 -16.05 -13.80 -8.07
N GLY A 103 -15.34 -12.88 -8.66
CA GLY A 103 -13.94 -12.59 -8.36
C GLY A 103 -12.96 -13.14 -9.40
N ARG A 104 -11.78 -12.55 -9.44
CA ARG A 104 -10.66 -12.92 -10.30
C ARG A 104 -9.53 -13.51 -9.47
N PRO A 105 -8.87 -14.59 -9.90
CA PRO A 105 -7.73 -15.14 -9.16
C PRO A 105 -6.48 -14.27 -9.34
N ALA A 106 -5.78 -14.05 -8.24
CA ALA A 106 -4.55 -13.30 -8.21
C ALA A 106 -3.48 -14.07 -7.43
N ARG A 107 -2.25 -14.11 -7.97
CA ARG A 107 -1.10 -14.77 -7.36
C ARG A 107 -0.52 -13.89 -6.26
N LEU A 108 -0.26 -14.48 -5.10
CA LEU A 108 0.44 -13.82 -4.00
C LEU A 108 1.90 -13.57 -4.39
N VAL A 109 2.32 -12.31 -4.38
CA VAL A 109 3.70 -11.89 -4.65
C VAL A 109 4.46 -11.67 -3.36
N ARG A 110 3.81 -11.01 -2.40
CA ARG A 110 4.43 -10.71 -1.11
C ARG A 110 3.39 -10.75 0.01
N ASP A 111 3.83 -11.24 1.17
CA ASP A 111 3.11 -11.16 2.45
C ASP A 111 4.15 -11.04 3.56
N GLY A 112 4.40 -9.84 4.06
CA GLY A 112 5.46 -9.66 5.06
C GLY A 112 5.73 -8.20 5.43
N GLU A 113 6.60 -8.04 6.41
CA GLU A 113 6.97 -6.73 6.95
C GLU A 113 8.07 -6.06 6.12
N MET A 114 7.99 -4.74 6.06
CA MET A 114 9.04 -3.86 5.56
C MET A 114 9.36 -2.80 6.61
N SER A 115 10.65 -2.59 6.84
CA SER A 115 11.16 -1.57 7.77
C SER A 115 12.23 -0.73 7.10
N ALA A 116 12.18 0.58 7.31
CA ALA A 116 13.24 1.47 6.84
C ALA A 116 14.50 1.34 7.73
N PRO A 117 15.72 1.41 7.15
CA PRO A 117 15.99 1.60 5.73
C PRO A 117 15.80 0.29 4.92
N CYS A 118 15.19 0.37 3.75
CA CYS A 118 15.03 -0.76 2.83
C CYS A 118 15.28 -0.29 1.38
N ALA A 119 15.35 -1.22 0.45
CA ALA A 119 15.45 -0.89 -0.97
C ALA A 119 14.17 -0.18 -1.47
N THR A 120 14.27 0.52 -2.60
CA THR A 120 13.11 0.96 -3.37
C THR A 120 12.47 -0.27 -4.01
N THR A 121 11.15 -0.35 -3.97
CA THR A 121 10.39 -1.39 -4.67
C THR A 121 9.79 -0.81 -5.93
N THR A 122 9.65 -1.65 -6.94
CA THR A 122 9.02 -1.29 -8.21
C THR A 122 7.95 -2.33 -8.52
N LEU A 123 6.77 -1.86 -8.88
CA LEU A 123 5.74 -2.68 -9.51
C LEU A 123 5.50 -2.18 -10.93
N TYR A 124 4.99 -3.06 -11.75
CA TYR A 124 4.69 -2.84 -13.17
C TYR A 124 3.20 -3.09 -13.43
N PRO A 125 2.68 -2.75 -14.61
CA PRO A 125 1.24 -2.92 -14.92
C PRO A 125 0.67 -4.32 -14.65
N THR A 126 1.49 -5.36 -14.81
CA THR A 126 1.05 -6.76 -14.68
C THR A 126 1.88 -7.59 -13.69
N THR A 127 2.96 -7.03 -13.11
CA THR A 127 3.90 -7.77 -12.26
C THR A 127 4.44 -6.91 -11.12
N GLY A 128 5.07 -7.57 -10.15
CA GLY A 128 5.71 -6.90 -9.02
C GLY A 128 4.77 -6.61 -7.85
N GLY A 129 3.56 -7.15 -7.87
CA GLY A 129 2.55 -6.95 -6.84
C GLY A 129 1.73 -5.68 -7.08
N ASN A 130 1.22 -5.53 -8.31
CA ASN A 130 0.43 -4.37 -8.74
C ASN A 130 -0.80 -4.11 -7.86
N ILE A 131 -1.40 -5.18 -7.32
CA ILE A 131 -2.53 -5.08 -6.39
C ILE A 131 -1.98 -5.24 -4.98
N HIS A 132 -2.05 -4.19 -4.15
CA HIS A 132 -1.44 -4.26 -2.83
C HIS A 132 -2.21 -3.51 -1.73
N CYS A 133 -1.92 -3.88 -0.49
CA CYS A 133 -2.35 -3.17 0.70
C CYS A 133 -1.19 -2.98 1.67
N PHE A 134 -1.29 -1.94 2.51
CA PHE A 134 -0.31 -1.65 3.55
C PHE A 134 -1.01 -1.50 4.90
N LYS A 135 -0.42 -2.07 5.94
CA LYS A 135 -0.83 -1.84 7.33
C LYS A 135 0.35 -1.29 8.11
N ALA A 136 0.26 -0.05 8.54
CA ALA A 136 1.31 0.57 9.33
C ALA A 136 1.50 -0.14 10.68
N LEU A 137 2.73 -0.56 10.97
CA LEU A 137 3.11 -1.16 12.27
C LEU A 137 3.62 -0.08 13.23
N THR A 138 4.28 0.92 12.67
CA THR A 138 4.69 2.14 13.37
C THR A 138 4.24 3.35 12.57
N CYS A 139 4.37 4.57 13.10
CA CYS A 139 4.31 5.74 12.22
C CYS A 139 5.31 5.53 11.08
N CYS A 140 4.87 5.70 9.84
CA CYS A 140 5.71 5.48 8.68
C CYS A 140 5.35 6.44 7.54
N ALA A 141 6.28 6.62 6.61
CA ALA A 141 6.04 7.42 5.41
C ALA A 141 6.49 6.65 4.17
N LEU A 142 5.57 6.47 3.24
CA LEU A 142 5.79 5.85 1.95
C LEU A 142 5.81 6.93 0.86
N PHE A 143 6.94 7.04 0.17
CA PHE A 143 7.13 7.93 -0.98
C PHE A 143 6.89 7.14 -2.25
N ASP A 144 5.99 7.63 -3.11
CA ASP A 144 5.61 6.98 -4.34
C ASP A 144 5.80 7.90 -5.55
N VAL A 145 6.28 7.30 -6.64
CA VAL A 145 6.25 7.87 -7.99
C VAL A 145 5.39 6.96 -8.84
N LEU A 146 4.30 7.49 -9.38
CA LEU A 146 3.34 6.77 -10.21
C LEU A 146 3.50 7.25 -11.67
N SER A 147 3.75 6.33 -12.59
CA SER A 147 3.99 6.64 -14.01
C SER A 147 3.25 5.65 -14.94
N PRO A 148 2.31 6.14 -15.77
CA PRO A 148 1.66 7.45 -15.69
C PRO A 148 0.81 7.60 -14.42
N PRO A 149 0.29 8.79 -14.07
CA PRO A 149 -0.58 8.94 -12.92
C PRO A 149 -1.96 8.32 -13.13
N TYR A 150 -2.73 8.16 -12.05
CA TYR A 150 -4.15 7.79 -12.17
C TYR A 150 -4.89 8.78 -13.07
N SER A 151 -5.75 8.26 -13.93
CA SER A 151 -6.59 9.05 -14.83
C SER A 151 -7.86 8.28 -15.15
N SER A 152 -8.99 8.75 -14.64
CA SER A 152 -10.28 8.13 -14.96
C SER A 152 -10.65 8.25 -16.42
N ALA A 153 -10.22 9.33 -17.10
CA ALA A 153 -10.46 9.54 -18.52
C ALA A 153 -9.76 8.49 -19.39
N ASP A 154 -8.62 7.97 -18.93
CA ASP A 154 -7.84 6.96 -19.65
C ASP A 154 -8.05 5.53 -19.09
N GLY A 155 -9.09 5.32 -18.31
CA GLY A 155 -9.40 4.01 -17.72
C GLY A 155 -8.40 3.57 -16.61
N ARG A 156 -7.55 4.46 -16.13
CA ARG A 156 -6.60 4.21 -15.05
C ARG A 156 -7.12 4.77 -13.74
N HIS A 157 -8.26 4.28 -13.26
CA HIS A 157 -8.79 4.63 -11.93
C HIS A 157 -8.35 3.58 -10.89
N CYS A 158 -8.16 4.03 -9.67
CA CYS A 158 -7.85 3.15 -8.55
C CYS A 158 -9.07 2.29 -8.22
N THR A 159 -8.93 0.98 -8.32
CA THR A 159 -9.98 0.04 -7.92
C THR A 159 -9.57 -0.64 -6.61
N TYR A 160 -10.52 -0.75 -5.69
CA TYR A 160 -10.30 -1.43 -4.42
C TYR A 160 -10.84 -2.84 -4.47
N TYR A 161 -10.21 -3.73 -3.71
CA TYR A 161 -10.50 -5.15 -3.70
C TYR A 161 -10.63 -5.70 -2.29
N ARG A 162 -11.33 -6.82 -2.16
CA ARG A 162 -11.29 -7.69 -0.97
C ARG A 162 -11.06 -9.14 -1.40
N LYS A 163 -10.63 -9.98 -0.46
CA LYS A 163 -10.60 -11.41 -0.69
C LYS A 163 -12.03 -11.95 -0.72
N SER A 164 -12.36 -12.65 -1.78
CA SER A 164 -13.61 -13.41 -1.87
C SER A 164 -13.56 -14.60 -0.91
N PRO A 165 -14.71 -15.02 -0.31
CA PRO A 165 -14.81 -16.24 0.48
C PRO A 165 -14.64 -17.51 -0.35
N ARG A 166 -14.56 -17.40 -1.67
CA ARG A 166 -14.37 -18.49 -2.61
C ARG A 166 -13.09 -19.28 -2.29
N LYS A 167 -13.20 -20.63 -2.27
CA LYS A 167 -12.09 -21.53 -1.89
C LYS A 167 -11.72 -22.54 -2.97
N ASP A 168 -12.51 -22.63 -4.05
CA ASP A 168 -12.23 -23.54 -5.15
C ASP A 168 -10.94 -23.18 -5.88
N ILE A 169 -10.24 -24.19 -6.36
CA ILE A 169 -9.00 -24.03 -7.12
C ILE A 169 -9.30 -24.50 -8.55
N PRO A 170 -9.36 -23.59 -9.53
CA PRO A 170 -9.56 -23.94 -10.93
C PRO A 170 -8.48 -24.90 -11.46
N GLY A 171 -8.87 -25.73 -12.44
CA GLY A 171 -7.95 -26.70 -13.06
C GLY A 171 -6.68 -26.06 -13.57
N PHE A 172 -6.79 -24.95 -14.31
CA PHE A 172 -5.62 -24.25 -14.87
C PHE A 172 -4.66 -23.72 -13.82
N ILE A 173 -5.13 -23.36 -12.62
CA ILE A 173 -4.26 -22.93 -11.49
C ILE A 173 -3.48 -24.14 -10.95
N ARG A 174 -4.13 -25.30 -10.84
CA ARG A 174 -3.47 -26.56 -10.42
C ARG A 174 -2.43 -27.02 -11.43
N GLU A 175 -2.76 -26.95 -12.72
CA GLU A 175 -1.88 -27.29 -13.84
C GLU A 175 -0.65 -26.35 -13.89
N ALA A 176 -0.81 -25.07 -13.54
CA ALA A 176 0.28 -24.13 -13.39
C ALA A 176 1.14 -24.36 -12.11
N GLY A 177 0.81 -25.36 -11.28
CA GLY A 177 1.53 -25.70 -10.07
C GLY A 177 1.37 -24.69 -8.92
N ILE A 178 0.39 -23.81 -8.99
CA ILE A 178 0.13 -22.78 -7.97
C ILE A 178 -0.60 -23.38 -6.78
N LYS A 179 -0.04 -23.31 -5.59
CA LYS A 179 -0.65 -23.83 -4.36
C LYS A 179 -1.77 -22.93 -3.86
N ALA A 180 -2.70 -23.48 -3.09
CA ALA A 180 -3.81 -22.76 -2.48
C ALA A 180 -3.37 -21.57 -1.62
N SER A 181 -2.19 -21.65 -0.98
CA SER A 181 -1.60 -20.57 -0.20
C SER A 181 -0.98 -19.45 -1.03
N GLU A 182 -0.74 -19.69 -2.32
CA GLU A 182 -0.02 -18.80 -3.23
C GLU A 182 -0.96 -17.98 -4.12
N PHE A 183 -2.28 -18.10 -3.93
CA PHE A 183 -3.24 -17.26 -4.64
C PHE A 183 -4.44 -16.89 -3.77
N ALA A 184 -5.21 -15.91 -4.24
CA ALA A 184 -6.48 -15.52 -3.65
C ALA A 184 -7.47 -15.14 -4.75
N TRP A 185 -8.75 -15.39 -4.50
CA TRP A 185 -9.83 -14.79 -5.25
C TRP A 185 -10.00 -13.35 -4.77
N LEU A 186 -9.91 -12.38 -5.67
CA LEU A 186 -10.13 -10.97 -5.38
C LEU A 186 -11.39 -10.51 -6.10
N GLU A 187 -12.23 -9.76 -5.40
CA GLU A 187 -13.44 -9.14 -5.94
C GLU A 187 -13.41 -7.64 -5.66
N GLU A 188 -13.92 -6.85 -6.58
CA GLU A 188 -14.06 -5.41 -6.40
C GLU A 188 -14.90 -5.10 -5.16
N HIS A 189 -14.47 -4.12 -4.41
CA HIS A 189 -15.13 -3.75 -3.17
C HIS A 189 -14.89 -2.28 -2.85
N GLN A 190 -15.89 -1.60 -2.33
CA GLN A 190 -15.69 -0.24 -1.83
C GLN A 190 -14.83 -0.27 -0.58
N PRO A 191 -13.87 0.65 -0.43
CA PRO A 191 -13.09 0.76 0.78
C PRO A 191 -13.99 1.06 1.98
N PRO A 192 -13.60 0.64 3.21
CA PRO A 192 -14.40 0.91 4.40
C PRO A 192 -14.44 2.41 4.71
N ASP A 193 -15.53 2.90 5.32
CA ASP A 193 -15.70 4.32 5.72
C ASP A 193 -14.59 4.82 6.65
N SER A 194 -13.92 3.89 7.36
CA SER A 194 -12.78 4.20 8.23
C SER A 194 -11.49 4.50 7.45
N PHE A 195 -11.44 4.22 6.15
CA PHE A 195 -10.31 4.59 5.30
C PHE A 195 -10.43 6.04 4.88
N VAL A 196 -9.74 6.91 5.61
CA VAL A 196 -9.72 8.35 5.35
C VAL A 196 -8.32 8.80 5.01
N VAL A 197 -8.18 9.44 3.85
CA VAL A 197 -6.96 10.11 3.41
C VAL A 197 -7.22 11.61 3.36
N GLN A 198 -6.48 12.38 4.15
CA GLN A 198 -6.54 13.83 4.14
C GLN A 198 -5.33 14.43 3.41
N ARG A 199 -5.54 15.52 2.71
CA ARG A 199 -4.45 16.26 2.08
C ARG A 199 -3.67 17.05 3.15
N GLY A 200 -2.36 16.83 3.21
CA GLY A 200 -1.42 17.59 4.04
C GLY A 200 -0.68 18.65 3.24
N LEU A 201 -0.02 19.56 3.95
CA LEU A 201 0.85 20.57 3.34
C LEU A 201 2.28 20.04 3.27
N TYR A 202 2.79 19.88 2.05
CA TYR A 202 4.21 19.58 1.83
C TYR A 202 5.09 20.79 2.20
N LYS A 203 6.08 20.58 3.08
CA LYS A 203 6.99 21.62 3.61
C LYS A 203 8.44 21.41 3.19
N GLY A 204 8.71 20.42 2.33
CA GLY A 204 10.03 20.15 1.81
C GLY A 204 10.43 21.13 0.70
N ARG A 205 11.59 20.88 0.09
CA ARG A 205 12.05 21.67 -1.04
C ARG A 205 11.13 21.47 -2.25
N PRO A 206 10.81 22.52 -3.01
CA PRO A 206 10.07 22.36 -4.26
C PRO A 206 10.78 21.38 -5.19
N ILE A 207 10.01 20.56 -5.89
CA ILE A 207 10.54 19.67 -6.93
C ILE A 207 10.65 20.52 -8.19
N SER A 208 11.88 20.72 -8.65
CA SER A 208 12.17 21.33 -9.95
C SER A 208 12.43 20.19 -10.94
N ILE A 209 11.76 20.23 -12.09
CA ILE A 209 11.91 19.30 -13.21
C ILE A 209 12.40 20.10 -14.40
#